data_ae08c834d8d51036fa483a0736f5a991
#
_entry.id   ae08c834d8d51036fa483a0736f5a991
#
_cell.length_a   1.000
_cell.length_b   1.000
_cell.length_c   1.000
_cell.angle_alpha   90.00
_cell.angle_beta   90.00
_cell.angle_gamma   90.00
#
_symmetry.space_group_name_H-M   'P 1'
#
loop_
_entity.id
_entity.type
_entity.pdbx_description
1 polymer ?
#
loop_
_entity_poly.entity_id
_entity_poly.type
_entity_poly.pdbx_seq_one_letter_code
_entity_poly.pdbx_strand_id
1 'polypeptide(L)'
;MGETERREFHSALCENLSETEDRKDLSLLISSIPETKRRDLLKKMVNWYHSKSIELREYPRKSLSIPVEHSINGVRFLYFVQNLSDGGVYIQTDGNFHIDQAILMSFSLPNVGKDITVNGKVVRVDSRGIGVKFDKLIDAESIVESSIQNATF
;
A
#
# COMPACT_ATOMS: atom_id res chain seq x y z
N MET A 1 3.55 0.65 26.07
CA MET A 1 2.56 -0.25 25.47
C MET A 1 1.54 -0.60 26.55
N GLY A 2 0.32 -0.13 26.39
CA GLY A 2 -0.77 -0.30 27.34
C GLY A 2 -1.30 -1.74 27.36
N GLU A 3 -2.08 -2.03 28.38
CA GLU A 3 -2.69 -3.37 28.57
C GLU A 3 -3.67 -3.72 27.41
N THR A 4 -4.29 -2.71 26.82
CA THR A 4 -5.18 -2.81 25.68
C THR A 4 -4.43 -3.26 24.41
N GLU A 5 -3.28 -2.66 24.11
CA GLU A 5 -2.43 -3.04 22.97
C GLU A 5 -1.89 -4.49 23.10
N ARG A 6 -1.67 -4.94 24.34
CA ARG A 6 -1.28 -6.35 24.59
C ARG A 6 -2.41 -7.33 24.28
N ARG A 7 -3.64 -6.96 24.61
CA ARG A 7 -4.82 -7.80 24.34
C ARG A 7 -5.12 -7.90 22.85
N GLU A 8 -5.04 -6.78 22.14
CA GLU A 8 -5.25 -6.75 20.68
C GLU A 8 -4.18 -7.55 19.93
N PHE A 9 -2.90 -7.42 20.33
CA PHE A 9 -1.82 -8.19 19.73
C PHE A 9 -1.96 -9.69 20.01
N HIS A 10 -2.33 -10.06 21.24
CA HIS A 10 -2.57 -11.46 21.61
C HIS A 10 -3.79 -12.03 20.88
N SER A 11 -4.85 -11.24 20.71
CA SER A 11 -6.03 -11.61 19.92
C SER A 11 -5.69 -11.84 18.45
N ALA A 12 -4.97 -10.91 17.82
CA ALA A 12 -4.57 -11.03 16.41
C ALA A 12 -3.63 -12.22 16.17
N LEU A 13 -2.73 -12.53 17.11
CA LEU A 13 -1.87 -13.72 17.01
C LEU A 13 -2.69 -15.01 17.18
N CYS A 14 -3.69 -14.97 18.03
CA CYS A 14 -4.57 -16.11 18.30
C CYS A 14 -5.56 -16.37 17.17
N GLU A 15 -6.02 -15.37 16.45
CA GLU A 15 -6.94 -15.54 15.32
C GLU A 15 -6.27 -16.16 14.08
N ASN A 16 -4.95 -15.96 13.93
CA ASN A 16 -4.19 -16.51 12.82
C ASN A 16 -3.56 -17.91 13.06
N LEU A 17 -3.62 -18.42 14.29
CA LEU A 17 -3.18 -19.77 14.63
C LEU A 17 -4.40 -20.67 14.66
N SER A 18 -4.38 -21.75 13.88
CA SER A 18 -5.42 -22.79 13.95
C SER A 18 -5.61 -23.29 15.38
N GLU A 19 -6.80 -23.79 15.74
CA GLU A 19 -7.15 -24.27 17.10
C GLU A 19 -6.42 -25.54 17.52
N THR A 20 -5.22 -25.79 17.03
CA THR A 20 -4.41 -26.98 17.26
C THR A 20 -3.56 -26.89 18.54
N GLU A 21 -2.96 -28.00 18.93
CA GLU A 21 -2.06 -28.14 20.09
C GLU A 21 -0.93 -27.09 20.10
N ASP A 22 -0.45 -26.70 18.92
CA ASP A 22 0.61 -25.70 18.73
C ASP A 22 0.29 -24.34 19.41
N ARG A 23 -0.98 -24.00 19.55
CA ARG A 23 -1.44 -22.78 20.20
C ARG A 23 -1.23 -22.78 21.72
N LYS A 24 -1.44 -23.95 22.34
CA LYS A 24 -1.23 -24.14 23.78
C LYS A 24 0.25 -24.10 24.11
N ASP A 25 1.07 -24.75 23.28
CA ASP A 25 2.51 -24.79 23.44
C ASP A 25 3.15 -23.42 23.26
N LEU A 26 2.69 -22.63 22.31
CA LEU A 26 3.15 -21.25 22.09
C LEU A 26 2.82 -20.35 23.30
N SER A 27 1.61 -20.50 23.87
CA SER A 27 1.19 -19.73 25.04
C SER A 27 2.01 -20.08 26.28
N LEU A 28 2.30 -21.36 26.50
CA LEU A 28 3.16 -21.84 27.58
C LEU A 28 4.61 -21.34 27.38
N LEU A 29 5.12 -21.41 26.17
CA LEU A 29 6.47 -20.94 25.83
C LEU A 29 6.61 -19.43 26.09
N ILE A 30 5.65 -18.62 25.65
CA ILE A 30 5.63 -17.18 25.90
C ILE A 30 5.53 -16.87 27.40
N SER A 31 4.76 -17.67 28.15
CA SER A 31 4.59 -17.49 29.59
C SER A 31 5.86 -17.83 30.37
N SER A 32 6.69 -18.75 29.89
CA SER A 32 7.97 -19.13 30.49
C SER A 32 9.09 -18.09 30.30
N ILE A 33 8.93 -17.13 29.39
CA ILE A 33 9.92 -16.09 29.14
C ILE A 33 9.84 -15.00 30.22
N PRO A 34 10.95 -14.61 30.86
CA PRO A 34 10.98 -13.51 31.83
C PRO A 34 10.37 -12.22 31.25
N GLU A 35 9.63 -11.47 32.07
CA GLU A 35 8.86 -10.27 31.67
C GLU A 35 9.72 -9.26 30.89
N THR A 36 10.98 -9.04 31.30
CA THR A 36 11.91 -8.13 30.62
C THR A 36 12.23 -8.57 29.19
N LYS A 37 12.52 -9.87 29.02
CA LYS A 37 12.81 -10.44 27.68
C LYS A 37 11.56 -10.51 26.81
N ARG A 38 10.40 -10.79 27.42
CA ARG A 38 9.10 -10.81 26.74
C ARG A 38 8.79 -9.44 26.13
N ARG A 39 9.03 -8.37 26.89
CA ARG A 39 8.82 -7.00 26.41
C ARG A 39 9.73 -6.63 25.24
N ASP A 40 11.00 -7.03 25.27
CA ASP A 40 11.93 -6.80 24.17
C ASP A 40 11.58 -7.64 22.92
N LEU A 41 11.14 -8.86 23.13
CA LEU A 41 10.67 -9.72 22.03
C LEU A 41 9.44 -9.14 21.36
N LEU A 42 8.48 -8.66 22.14
CA LEU A 42 7.27 -8.00 21.63
C LEU A 42 7.62 -6.74 20.82
N LYS A 43 8.54 -5.91 21.30
CA LYS A 43 9.02 -4.74 20.54
C LYS A 43 9.63 -5.14 19.18
N LYS A 44 10.48 -6.18 19.18
CA LYS A 44 11.09 -6.70 17.95
C LYS A 44 10.04 -7.27 16.99
N MET A 45 9.06 -8.00 17.52
CA MET A 45 7.97 -8.56 16.70
C MET A 45 7.06 -7.46 16.14
N VAL A 46 6.73 -6.44 16.92
CA VAL A 46 5.95 -5.28 16.45
C VAL A 46 6.71 -4.53 15.35
N ASN A 47 8.00 -4.26 15.55
CA ASN A 47 8.83 -3.62 14.54
C ASN A 47 8.94 -4.47 13.26
N TRP A 48 9.10 -5.80 13.41
CA TRP A 48 9.12 -6.73 12.29
C TRP A 48 7.77 -6.77 11.57
N TYR A 49 6.67 -6.82 12.32
CA TYR A 49 5.31 -6.76 11.76
C TYR A 49 5.08 -5.45 10.99
N HIS A 50 5.46 -4.30 11.55
CA HIS A 50 5.37 -3.02 10.86
C HIS A 50 6.27 -2.94 9.62
N SER A 51 7.47 -3.53 9.66
CA SER A 51 8.32 -3.61 8.48
C SER A 51 7.77 -4.56 7.41
N LYS A 52 7.14 -5.66 7.82
CA LYS A 52 6.48 -6.63 6.93
C LYS A 52 5.08 -6.19 6.48
N SER A 53 4.39 -5.32 7.24
CA SER A 53 3.06 -4.83 6.83
C SER A 53 3.10 -4.04 5.51
N ILE A 54 4.30 -3.59 5.10
CA ILE A 54 4.53 -3.05 3.75
C ILE A 54 4.47 -4.18 2.69
N GLU A 55 4.86 -5.41 3.04
CA GLU A 55 4.84 -6.58 2.15
C GLU A 55 3.52 -7.39 2.21
N LEU A 56 2.67 -7.18 3.22
CA LEU A 56 1.35 -7.81 3.34
C LEU A 56 0.28 -7.17 2.45
N ARG A 57 0.64 -6.15 1.68
CA ARG A 57 -0.26 -5.64 0.66
C ARG A 57 -0.38 -6.68 -0.45
N GLU A 58 -1.60 -6.96 -0.83
CA GLU A 58 -1.91 -7.85 -1.95
C GLU A 58 -1.12 -7.46 -3.21
N TYR A 59 -0.89 -6.15 -3.39
CA TYR A 59 -0.11 -5.58 -4.48
C TYR A 59 1.00 -4.67 -3.93
N PRO A 60 2.30 -5.05 -4.05
CA PRO A 60 3.43 -4.25 -3.65
C PRO A 60 3.42 -2.89 -4.37
N ARG A 61 3.82 -1.83 -3.67
CA ARG A 61 3.90 -0.49 -4.25
C ARG A 61 5.32 -0.16 -4.62
N LYS A 62 5.49 0.35 -5.83
CA LYS A 62 6.77 0.89 -6.31
C LYS A 62 6.72 2.41 -6.23
N SER A 63 7.73 3.01 -5.60
CA SER A 63 7.89 4.47 -5.58
C SER A 63 8.43 4.92 -6.94
N LEU A 64 7.79 5.89 -7.53
CA LEU A 64 8.18 6.45 -8.82
C LEU A 64 7.63 7.87 -8.94
N SER A 65 8.15 8.63 -9.90
CA SER A 65 7.65 9.96 -10.22
C SER A 65 7.40 10.03 -11.72
N ILE A 66 6.21 9.64 -12.14
CA ILE A 66 5.78 9.72 -13.54
C ILE A 66 4.57 10.63 -13.68
N PRO A 67 4.48 11.37 -14.80
CA PRO A 67 3.30 12.17 -15.08
C PRO A 67 2.10 11.26 -15.37
N VAL A 68 0.94 11.66 -14.87
CA VAL A 68 -0.35 11.05 -15.18
C VAL A 68 -1.34 12.14 -15.55
N GLU A 69 -2.03 11.96 -16.66
CA GLU A 69 -3.09 12.85 -17.06
C GLU A 69 -4.43 12.37 -16.50
N HIS A 70 -5.21 13.31 -16.01
CA HIS A 70 -6.60 13.10 -15.63
C HIS A 70 -7.48 14.14 -16.35
N SER A 71 -8.62 13.69 -16.85
CA SER A 71 -9.58 14.56 -17.52
C SER A 71 -10.86 14.71 -16.71
N ILE A 72 -11.24 15.96 -16.42
CA ILE A 72 -12.53 16.32 -15.82
C ILE A 72 -13.25 17.27 -16.79
N ASN A 73 -14.43 16.90 -17.26
CA ASN A 73 -15.24 17.73 -18.16
C ASN A 73 -14.47 18.24 -19.40
N GLY A 74 -13.56 17.44 -19.94
CA GLY A 74 -12.75 17.81 -21.09
C GLY A 74 -11.50 18.66 -20.77
N VAL A 75 -11.31 19.07 -19.54
CA VAL A 75 -10.10 19.76 -19.07
C VAL A 75 -9.09 18.72 -18.60
N ARG A 76 -7.87 18.78 -19.14
CA ARG A 76 -6.78 17.88 -18.75
C ARG A 76 -5.97 18.49 -17.61
N PHE A 77 -5.69 17.68 -16.62
CA PHE A 77 -4.82 18.01 -15.50
C PHE A 77 -3.64 17.04 -15.51
N LEU A 78 -2.44 17.56 -15.29
CA LEU A 78 -1.22 16.78 -15.17
C LEU A 78 -0.84 16.67 -13.69
N TYR A 79 -0.71 15.45 -13.21
CA TYR A 79 -0.29 15.15 -11.85
C TYR A 79 0.95 14.27 -11.84
N PHE A 80 1.54 14.07 -10.65
CA PHE A 80 2.67 13.17 -10.49
C PHE A 80 2.29 12.00 -9.58
N VAL A 81 2.58 10.81 -10.08
CA VAL A 81 2.46 9.58 -9.32
C VAL A 81 3.60 9.50 -8.30
N GLN A 82 3.28 9.22 -7.04
CA GLN A 82 4.26 8.99 -5.99
C GLN A 82 4.54 7.50 -5.77
N ASN A 83 3.55 6.67 -5.95
CA ASN A 83 3.69 5.23 -5.93
C ASN A 83 2.56 4.56 -6.72
N LEU A 84 2.89 3.42 -7.31
CA LEU A 84 2.01 2.62 -8.16
C LEU A 84 2.08 1.16 -7.74
N SER A 85 0.96 0.48 -7.84
CA SER A 85 0.82 -0.98 -7.73
C SER A 85 -0.21 -1.47 -8.73
N ASP A 86 -0.31 -2.79 -8.92
CA ASP A 86 -1.30 -3.35 -9.84
C ASP A 86 -2.75 -2.97 -9.50
N GLY A 87 -3.04 -2.78 -8.22
CA GLY A 87 -4.40 -2.45 -7.73
C GLY A 87 -4.67 -0.97 -7.51
N GLY A 88 -3.68 -0.08 -7.65
CA GLY A 88 -3.92 1.33 -7.37
C GLY A 88 -2.70 2.24 -7.42
N VAL A 89 -2.95 3.53 -7.25
CA VAL A 89 -1.95 4.59 -7.36
C VAL A 89 -2.13 5.63 -6.26
N TYR A 90 -1.04 6.24 -5.84
CA TYR A 90 -1.09 7.47 -5.04
C TYR A 90 -0.54 8.62 -5.87
N ILE A 91 -1.34 9.66 -6.00
CA ILE A 91 -1.10 10.83 -6.84
C ILE A 91 -0.94 12.05 -5.94
N GLN A 92 0.13 12.81 -6.13
CA GLN A 92 0.30 14.10 -5.48
C GLN A 92 -0.57 15.15 -6.19
N THR A 93 -1.45 15.77 -5.43
CA THR A 93 -2.36 16.81 -5.93
C THR A 93 -2.87 17.68 -4.78
N ASP A 94 -3.18 18.91 -5.07
CA ASP A 94 -3.89 19.88 -4.21
C ASP A 94 -5.36 20.08 -4.66
N GLY A 95 -5.81 19.32 -5.65
CA GLY A 95 -7.17 19.37 -6.16
C GLY A 95 -8.20 18.89 -5.15
N ASN A 96 -9.43 19.37 -5.29
CA ASN A 96 -10.56 18.95 -4.47
C ASN A 96 -11.12 17.63 -4.99
N PHE A 97 -10.85 16.56 -4.25
CA PHE A 97 -11.36 15.22 -4.53
C PHE A 97 -12.19 14.70 -3.35
N HIS A 98 -13.10 13.79 -3.64
CA HIS A 98 -13.94 13.14 -2.63
C HIS A 98 -13.75 11.63 -2.66
N ILE A 99 -13.89 10.98 -1.50
CA ILE A 99 -13.94 9.52 -1.42
C ILE A 99 -15.06 9.01 -2.32
N ASP A 100 -14.84 7.86 -2.97
CA ASP A 100 -15.71 7.23 -3.96
C ASP A 100 -15.90 7.99 -5.28
N GLN A 101 -15.21 9.10 -5.47
CA GLN A 101 -15.20 9.80 -6.76
C GLN A 101 -14.56 8.92 -7.83
N ALA A 102 -15.29 8.74 -8.94
CA ALA A 102 -14.76 8.06 -10.12
C ALA A 102 -13.70 8.95 -10.80
N ILE A 103 -12.60 8.35 -11.21
CA ILE A 103 -11.50 9.03 -11.87
C ILE A 103 -10.99 8.21 -13.06
N LEU A 104 -10.82 8.88 -14.19
CA LEU A 104 -10.21 8.34 -15.39
C LEU A 104 -8.79 8.91 -15.52
N MET A 105 -7.80 8.05 -15.58
CA MET A 105 -6.39 8.43 -15.64
C MET A 105 -5.75 7.84 -16.89
N SER A 106 -4.81 8.56 -17.47
CA SER A 106 -3.98 8.09 -18.56
C SER A 106 -2.50 8.19 -18.19
N PHE A 107 -1.81 7.08 -18.26
CA PHE A 107 -0.37 6.99 -18.08
C PHE A 107 0.29 6.96 -19.45
N SER A 108 1.08 7.97 -19.76
CA SER A 108 1.86 8.00 -20.98
C SER A 108 3.12 7.17 -20.84
N LEU A 109 3.29 6.19 -21.71
CA LEU A 109 4.47 5.34 -21.80
C LEU A 109 5.30 5.72 -23.02
N PRO A 110 6.28 6.64 -22.88
CA PRO A 110 7.01 7.20 -24.03
C PRO A 110 7.70 6.15 -24.88
N ASN A 111 8.19 5.07 -24.26
CA ASN A 111 8.94 4.03 -24.97
C ASN A 111 8.06 3.05 -25.75
N VAL A 112 6.78 2.94 -25.38
CA VAL A 112 5.84 2.01 -26.03
C VAL A 112 4.97 2.75 -27.05
N GLY A 113 4.95 4.10 -27.00
CA GLY A 113 4.11 4.93 -27.85
C GLY A 113 2.62 4.68 -27.61
N LYS A 114 2.26 4.22 -26.43
CA LYS A 114 0.88 3.92 -26.02
C LYS A 114 0.56 4.55 -24.68
N ASP A 115 -0.63 5.11 -24.58
CA ASP A 115 -1.21 5.54 -23.33
C ASP A 115 -2.02 4.40 -22.72
N ILE A 116 -1.81 4.15 -21.43
CA ILE A 116 -2.64 3.20 -20.67
C ILE A 116 -3.70 4.00 -19.94
N THR A 117 -4.95 3.80 -20.30
CA THR A 117 -6.09 4.44 -19.65
C THR A 117 -6.69 3.51 -18.60
N VAL A 118 -6.85 4.02 -17.38
CA VAL A 118 -7.33 3.26 -16.22
C VAL A 118 -8.47 4.01 -15.54
N ASN A 119 -9.55 3.28 -15.28
CA ASN A 119 -10.63 3.75 -14.42
C ASN A 119 -10.37 3.32 -12.98
N GLY A 120 -10.78 4.16 -12.04
CA GLY A 120 -10.68 3.85 -10.63
C GLY A 120 -11.54 4.76 -9.77
N LYS A 121 -11.45 4.54 -8.46
CA LYS A 121 -12.15 5.35 -7.45
C LYS A 121 -11.18 5.88 -6.43
N VAL A 122 -11.40 7.10 -6.00
CA VAL A 122 -10.68 7.73 -4.90
C VAL A 122 -11.06 7.01 -3.60
N VAL A 123 -10.07 6.39 -2.95
CA VAL A 123 -10.25 5.65 -1.68
C VAL A 123 -9.57 6.34 -0.51
N ARG A 124 -8.76 7.35 -0.78
CA ARG A 124 -8.07 8.14 0.23
C ARG A 124 -7.87 9.56 -0.27
N VAL A 125 -8.09 10.53 0.61
CA VAL A 125 -7.75 11.94 0.40
C VAL A 125 -6.99 12.42 1.62
N ASP A 126 -5.85 13.05 1.42
CA ASP A 126 -5.08 13.69 2.49
C ASP A 126 -4.48 15.02 2.01
N SER A 127 -3.73 15.71 2.89
CA SER A 127 -3.18 17.04 2.60
C SER A 127 -2.11 17.08 1.48
N ARG A 128 -1.65 15.94 1.00
CA ARG A 128 -0.59 15.84 -0.02
C ARG A 128 -1.07 15.20 -1.31
N GLY A 129 -2.24 14.58 -1.31
CA GLY A 129 -2.75 13.93 -2.51
C GLY A 129 -3.89 12.95 -2.26
N ILE A 130 -4.09 12.09 -3.25
CA ILE A 130 -5.15 11.10 -3.26
C ILE A 130 -4.63 9.69 -3.51
N GLY A 131 -5.26 8.72 -2.89
CA GLY A 131 -5.11 7.30 -3.22
C GLY A 131 -6.27 6.85 -4.09
N VAL A 132 -5.97 6.24 -5.23
CA VAL A 132 -6.96 5.72 -6.16
C VAL A 132 -6.84 4.21 -6.23
N LYS A 133 -7.95 3.51 -6.09
CA LYS A 133 -8.05 2.07 -6.34
C LYS A 133 -8.56 1.87 -7.78
N PHE A 134 -7.87 1.03 -8.53
CA PHE A 134 -8.27 0.71 -9.90
C PHE A 134 -9.47 -0.25 -9.93
N ASP A 135 -10.32 -0.09 -10.93
CA ASP A 135 -11.45 -1.00 -11.17
C ASP A 135 -10.99 -2.36 -11.70
N LYS A 136 -9.81 -2.38 -12.35
CA LYS A 136 -9.16 -3.59 -12.87
C LYS A 136 -7.69 -3.54 -12.54
N LEU A 137 -7.09 -4.70 -12.29
CA LEU A 137 -5.64 -4.81 -12.12
C LEU A 137 -4.92 -4.40 -13.40
N ILE A 138 -3.79 -3.74 -13.23
CA ILE A 138 -2.87 -3.37 -14.31
C ILE A 138 -1.51 -4.04 -14.07
N ASP A 139 -0.68 -4.08 -15.08
CA ASP A 139 0.72 -4.46 -14.95
C ASP A 139 1.56 -3.22 -14.61
N ALA A 140 1.66 -2.92 -13.31
CA ALA A 140 2.43 -1.79 -12.81
C ALA A 140 3.93 -1.95 -13.10
N GLU A 141 4.43 -3.17 -13.20
CA GLU A 141 5.83 -3.45 -13.49
C GLU A 141 6.22 -2.95 -14.87
N SER A 142 5.45 -3.30 -15.89
CA SER A 142 5.65 -2.83 -17.27
C SER A 142 5.61 -1.30 -17.37
N ILE A 143 4.74 -0.63 -16.59
CA ILE A 143 4.67 0.84 -16.55
C ILE A 143 5.95 1.43 -15.95
N VAL A 144 6.42 0.87 -14.84
CA VAL A 144 7.63 1.34 -14.13
C VAL A 144 8.86 1.12 -15.00
N GLU A 145 9.05 -0.06 -15.57
CA GLU A 145 10.20 -0.38 -16.45
C GLU A 145 10.26 0.55 -17.66
N SER A 146 9.13 0.78 -18.31
CA SER A 146 9.04 1.71 -19.43
C SER A 146 9.38 3.16 -19.06
N SER A 147 9.18 3.54 -17.80
CA SER A 147 9.47 4.89 -17.28
C SER A 147 10.94 5.07 -16.89
N ILE A 148 11.60 4.02 -16.41
CA ILE A 148 13.01 4.08 -15.95
C ILE A 148 13.99 4.13 -17.10
N GLN A 149 13.71 3.49 -18.24
CA GLN A 149 14.61 3.49 -19.41
C GLN A 149 14.85 4.88 -20.00
N ASN A 150 14.06 5.88 -19.64
CA ASN A 150 14.25 7.28 -20.05
C ASN A 150 15.12 8.11 -19.10
N ALA A 151 15.51 7.59 -17.95
CA ALA A 151 16.29 8.34 -16.95
C ALA A 151 17.82 8.18 -17.10
N THR A 152 18.26 7.46 -18.14
CA THR A 152 19.69 7.27 -18.41
C THR A 152 20.10 8.23 -19.54
N PHE A 153 20.47 9.46 -19.17
CA PHE A 153 21.29 10.39 -19.95
C PHE A 153 22.52 10.76 -19.15
#